data_9e8d32981e3d7504d07ed60a417f9b26
#
_entry.id   9e8d32981e3d7504d07ed60a417f9b26
#
_cell.length_a   1.000
_cell.length_b   1.000
_cell.length_c   1.000
_cell.angle_alpha   90.00
_cell.angle_beta   90.00
_cell.angle_gamma   90.00
#
_symmetry.space_group_name_H-M   'P 1'
#
loop_
_entity.id
_entity.type
_entity.pdbx_description
1 polymer ?
#
loop_
_entity_poly.entity_id
_entity_poly.type
_entity_poly.pdbx_seq_one_letter_code
_entity_poly.pdbx_strand_id
1 'polypeptide(L)'
;MIEERIPTNNYESVQGSITPSGFFGNSVDMIVELENFMTEEEQEFLFNFASNNTTWDYTISKKNENGTVIYDANIWEDRVATLHTLQKINPKVIDVVQKMFDRLKVKVDEFYNVDAMATSPAIVRWPVGTRQEPHADKELHEGPDAGKPNAFPYYDIASIFYINDDYEGGELYFPLQGIEFKPKARAAYFFPGDMNFIH
;
A
#
# COMPACT_ATOMS: atom_id res chain seq x y z
N MET A 1 -2.92 -26.55 7.73
CA MET A 1 -1.82 -25.75 8.31
C MET A 1 -1.93 -24.37 7.68
N ILE A 2 -2.20 -23.37 8.50
CA ILE A 2 -2.20 -21.96 8.08
C ILE A 2 -0.72 -21.57 7.99
N GLU A 3 -0.20 -21.43 6.77
CA GLU A 3 1.15 -20.90 6.57
C GLU A 3 1.14 -19.42 6.99
N GLU A 4 2.01 -19.08 7.92
CA GLU A 4 2.27 -17.72 8.35
C GLU A 4 2.85 -16.95 7.15
N ARG A 5 2.01 -16.12 6.49
CA ARG A 5 2.38 -15.39 5.28
C ARG A 5 2.55 -13.92 5.57
N ILE A 6 3.54 -13.62 6.39
CA ILE A 6 4.07 -12.29 6.42
C ILE A 6 5.14 -12.24 5.32
N PRO A 7 5.17 -11.17 4.51
CA PRO A 7 6.28 -11.01 3.59
C PRO A 7 7.58 -11.15 4.37
N THR A 8 8.28 -12.24 4.19
CA THR A 8 9.63 -12.41 4.72
C THR A 8 10.56 -11.69 3.75
N ASN A 9 10.42 -10.38 3.65
CA ASN A 9 11.49 -9.59 3.08
C ASN A 9 12.62 -9.62 4.11
N ASN A 10 13.78 -10.07 3.70
CA ASN A 10 14.99 -9.98 4.52
C ASN A 10 15.27 -8.51 4.76
N TYR A 11 14.81 -7.97 5.89
CA TYR A 11 15.05 -6.59 6.32
C TYR A 11 16.52 -6.19 6.25
N GLU A 12 17.42 -7.16 6.44
CA GLU A 12 18.86 -6.95 6.37
C GLU A 12 19.34 -6.46 4.99
N SER A 13 18.63 -6.80 3.91
CA SER A 13 18.98 -6.34 2.56
C SER A 13 18.48 -4.93 2.24
N VAL A 14 17.55 -4.39 3.03
CA VAL A 14 16.89 -3.09 2.81
C VAL A 14 17.40 -2.02 3.79
N GLN A 15 18.13 -2.39 4.84
CA GLN A 15 18.60 -1.49 5.90
C GLN A 15 19.36 -0.25 5.42
N GLY A 16 20.02 -0.32 4.29
CA GLY A 16 20.74 0.83 3.71
C GLY A 16 19.86 1.87 3.02
N SER A 17 18.58 1.56 2.77
CA SER A 17 17.67 2.39 1.99
C SER A 17 16.50 2.97 2.80
N ILE A 18 16.33 2.59 4.07
CA ILE A 18 15.25 3.11 4.92
C ILE A 18 15.54 4.56 5.30
N THR A 19 14.60 5.46 5.00
CA THR A 19 14.71 6.86 5.39
C THR A 19 14.24 7.09 6.82
N PRO A 20 14.81 8.07 7.55
CA PRO A 20 14.25 8.46 8.84
C PRO A 20 12.87 9.12 8.67
N SER A 21 12.05 9.09 9.72
CA SER A 21 10.80 9.82 9.78
C SER A 21 11.02 11.30 9.46
N GLY A 22 10.14 11.88 8.66
CA GLY A 22 10.23 13.28 8.24
C GLY A 22 11.26 13.58 7.14
N PHE A 23 11.89 12.57 6.57
CA PHE A 23 12.89 12.76 5.50
C PHE A 23 12.34 13.57 4.31
N PHE A 24 11.09 13.31 3.92
CA PHE A 24 10.42 14.02 2.82
C PHE A 24 9.69 15.29 3.26
N GLY A 25 9.81 15.71 4.55
CA GLY A 25 9.07 16.84 5.10
C GLY A 25 7.62 16.49 5.42
N ASN A 26 6.72 17.47 5.32
CA ASN A 26 5.28 17.33 5.64
C ASN A 26 4.36 18.13 4.71
N SER A 27 4.90 18.62 3.60
CA SER A 27 4.14 19.44 2.65
C SER A 27 3.10 18.59 1.90
N VAL A 28 1.94 19.16 1.63
CA VAL A 28 0.94 18.58 0.74
C VAL A 28 1.48 18.30 -0.66
N ASP A 29 2.48 19.04 -1.11
CA ASP A 29 3.12 18.87 -2.41
C ASP A 29 3.86 17.53 -2.54
N MET A 30 4.07 16.82 -1.42
CA MET A 30 4.66 15.47 -1.43
C MET A 30 3.64 14.37 -1.72
N ILE A 31 2.36 14.69 -1.84
CA ILE A 31 1.30 13.76 -2.20
C ILE A 31 0.99 13.94 -3.67
N VAL A 32 1.16 12.89 -4.46
CA VAL A 32 1.04 12.97 -5.92
C VAL A 32 -0.12 12.11 -6.40
N GLU A 33 -1.00 12.71 -7.19
CA GLU A 33 -2.04 12.04 -7.96
C GLU A 33 -1.62 11.97 -9.43
N LEU A 34 -1.70 10.80 -10.03
CA LEU A 34 -1.51 10.54 -11.45
C LEU A 34 -2.82 10.04 -12.05
N GLU A 35 -3.61 10.92 -12.64
CA GLU A 35 -4.84 10.55 -13.32
C GLU A 35 -4.55 9.74 -14.60
N ASN A 36 -5.43 8.78 -14.91
CA ASN A 36 -5.32 7.92 -16.09
C ASN A 36 -3.96 7.18 -16.19
N PHE A 37 -3.37 6.84 -15.07
CA PHE A 37 -2.09 6.15 -15.00
C PHE A 37 -2.16 4.72 -15.57
N MET A 38 -3.19 3.97 -15.21
CA MET A 38 -3.46 2.68 -15.85
C MET A 38 -4.06 2.89 -17.24
N THR A 39 -3.70 2.03 -18.20
CA THR A 39 -4.44 1.95 -19.46
C THR A 39 -5.83 1.38 -19.25
N GLU A 40 -6.72 1.54 -20.21
CA GLU A 40 -8.07 0.97 -20.16
C GLU A 40 -8.01 -0.56 -20.10
N GLU A 41 -7.12 -1.16 -20.87
CA GLU A 41 -6.94 -2.61 -20.91
C GLU A 41 -6.38 -3.17 -19.59
N GLU A 42 -5.46 -2.46 -18.94
CA GLU A 42 -4.94 -2.84 -17.62
C GLU A 42 -6.03 -2.78 -16.57
N GLN A 43 -6.79 -1.69 -16.55
CA GLN A 43 -7.90 -1.49 -15.61
C GLN A 43 -8.99 -2.55 -15.82
N GLU A 44 -9.44 -2.77 -17.05
CA GLU A 44 -10.45 -3.76 -17.37
C GLU A 44 -10.00 -5.17 -16.98
N PHE A 45 -8.75 -5.52 -17.29
CA PHE A 45 -8.19 -6.82 -16.91
C PHE A 45 -8.15 -7.02 -15.40
N LEU A 46 -7.65 -6.03 -14.65
CA LEU A 46 -7.54 -6.11 -13.18
C LEU A 46 -8.92 -6.09 -12.51
N PHE A 47 -9.85 -5.29 -13.02
CA PHE A 47 -11.22 -5.24 -12.52
C PHE A 47 -11.94 -6.57 -12.71
N ASN A 48 -11.86 -7.15 -13.92
CA ASN A 48 -12.45 -8.46 -14.20
C ASN A 48 -11.81 -9.56 -13.34
N PHE A 49 -10.50 -9.52 -13.14
CA PHE A 49 -9.83 -10.45 -12.24
C PHE A 49 -10.32 -10.29 -10.80
N ALA A 50 -10.28 -9.08 -10.23
CA ALA A 50 -10.65 -8.83 -8.83
C ALA A 50 -12.12 -9.16 -8.55
N SER A 51 -13.03 -8.81 -9.48
CA SER A 51 -14.46 -9.08 -9.36
C SER A 51 -14.82 -10.57 -9.36
N ASN A 52 -14.02 -11.39 -10.04
CA ASN A 52 -14.24 -12.84 -10.12
C ASN A 52 -13.35 -13.65 -9.17
N ASN A 53 -12.40 -13.00 -8.48
CA ASN A 53 -11.50 -13.69 -7.58
C ASN A 53 -12.22 -14.14 -6.30
N THR A 54 -12.10 -15.41 -5.97
CA THR A 54 -12.64 -16.02 -4.74
C THR A 54 -11.56 -16.38 -3.73
N THR A 55 -10.28 -16.21 -4.09
CA THR A 55 -9.14 -16.58 -3.26
C THR A 55 -8.48 -15.33 -2.70
N TRP A 56 -8.64 -15.13 -1.39
CA TRP A 56 -8.05 -14.03 -0.64
C TRP A 56 -7.20 -14.59 0.49
N ASP A 57 -6.12 -13.91 0.80
CA ASP A 57 -5.18 -14.38 1.81
C ASP A 57 -5.73 -14.16 3.22
N TYR A 58 -5.29 -15.04 4.10
CA TYR A 58 -5.44 -14.93 5.54
C TYR A 58 -4.07 -14.65 6.17
N THR A 59 -3.99 -13.74 7.11
CA THR A 59 -2.76 -13.38 7.82
C THR A 59 -2.97 -13.37 9.34
N ILE A 60 -1.89 -13.27 10.11
CA ILE A 60 -1.92 -13.26 11.57
C ILE A 60 -1.34 -11.94 12.09
N SER A 61 -2.03 -11.32 13.05
CA SER A 61 -1.56 -10.11 13.72
C SER A 61 -0.23 -10.35 14.44
N LYS A 62 0.66 -9.35 14.40
CA LYS A 62 1.97 -9.37 15.08
C LYS A 62 2.03 -8.33 16.19
N LYS A 63 2.83 -8.67 17.21
CA LYS A 63 3.17 -7.76 18.30
C LYS A 63 4.68 -7.61 18.42
N ASN A 64 5.12 -6.44 18.87
CA ASN A 64 6.51 -6.22 19.25
C ASN A 64 6.81 -6.81 20.64
N GLU A 65 8.06 -6.68 21.10
CA GLU A 65 8.52 -7.18 22.39
C GLU A 65 7.76 -6.59 23.59
N ASN A 66 7.20 -5.39 23.43
CA ASN A 66 6.40 -4.70 24.44
C ASN A 66 4.91 -5.09 24.40
N GLY A 67 4.52 -5.99 23.50
CA GLY A 67 3.14 -6.43 23.32
C GLY A 67 2.27 -5.48 22.48
N THR A 68 2.84 -4.38 21.93
CA THR A 68 2.14 -3.47 21.02
C THR A 68 1.85 -4.17 19.70
N VAL A 69 0.63 -4.04 19.20
CA VAL A 69 0.26 -4.55 17.87
C VAL A 69 0.97 -3.71 16.81
N ILE A 70 1.88 -4.34 16.06
CA ILE A 70 2.63 -3.71 14.97
C ILE A 70 2.09 -4.10 13.59
N TYR A 71 1.17 -5.04 13.55
CA TYR A 71 0.40 -5.44 12.39
C TYR A 71 -0.91 -6.06 12.85
N ASP A 72 -2.03 -5.50 12.43
CA ASP A 72 -3.37 -6.04 12.71
C ASP A 72 -3.92 -6.75 11.48
N ALA A 73 -3.90 -8.07 11.51
CA ALA A 73 -4.42 -8.89 10.43
C ALA A 73 -5.94 -8.82 10.27
N ASN A 74 -6.68 -8.43 11.31
CA ASN A 74 -8.16 -8.40 11.26
C ASN A 74 -8.67 -7.43 10.19
N ILE A 75 -7.93 -6.34 9.94
CA ILE A 75 -8.27 -5.38 8.89
C ILE A 75 -8.15 -6.01 7.50
N TRP A 76 -7.23 -6.95 7.32
CA TRP A 76 -6.84 -7.50 6.03
C TRP A 76 -7.40 -8.90 5.76
N GLU A 77 -8.10 -9.48 6.74
CA GLU A 77 -8.68 -10.82 6.59
C GLU A 77 -9.63 -10.86 5.38
N ASP A 78 -9.41 -11.83 4.50
CA ASP A 78 -10.16 -12.04 3.27
C ASP A 78 -10.21 -10.82 2.30
N ARG A 79 -9.26 -9.90 2.39
CA ARG A 79 -9.24 -8.69 1.55
C ARG A 79 -8.03 -8.57 0.66
N VAL A 80 -6.96 -9.29 0.94
CA VAL A 80 -5.69 -9.14 0.24
C VAL A 80 -5.41 -10.37 -0.62
N ALA A 81 -5.03 -10.15 -1.87
CA ALA A 81 -4.39 -11.18 -2.70
C ALA A 81 -2.93 -10.79 -2.88
N THR A 82 -2.05 -11.48 -2.14
CA THR A 82 -0.60 -11.22 -2.17
C THR A 82 0.02 -11.70 -3.48
N LEU A 83 1.24 -11.23 -3.78
CA LEU A 83 2.02 -11.68 -4.94
C LEU A 83 2.05 -13.22 -5.06
N HIS A 84 2.26 -13.91 -3.93
CA HIS A 84 2.32 -15.37 -3.91
C HIS A 84 0.99 -16.03 -4.33
N THR A 85 -0.13 -15.49 -3.84
CA THR A 85 -1.47 -15.94 -4.21
C THR A 85 -1.75 -15.62 -5.68
N LEU A 86 -1.45 -14.40 -6.13
CA LEU A 86 -1.60 -13.98 -7.52
C LEU A 86 -0.82 -14.88 -8.49
N GLN A 87 0.42 -15.25 -8.15
CA GLN A 87 1.23 -16.18 -8.95
C GLN A 87 0.57 -17.55 -9.12
N LYS A 88 -0.12 -18.04 -8.09
CA LYS A 88 -0.79 -19.35 -8.13
C LYS A 88 -2.08 -19.35 -8.94
N ILE A 89 -2.87 -18.28 -8.82
CA ILE A 89 -4.22 -18.24 -9.39
C ILE A 89 -4.26 -17.64 -10.79
N ASN A 90 -3.43 -16.62 -11.06
CA ASN A 90 -3.34 -16.00 -12.38
C ASN A 90 -2.00 -15.25 -12.57
N PRO A 91 -0.96 -15.89 -13.07
CA PRO A 91 0.36 -15.27 -13.28
C PRO A 91 0.33 -14.02 -14.17
N LYS A 92 -0.64 -13.91 -15.12
CA LYS A 92 -0.77 -12.72 -15.99
C LYS A 92 -1.06 -11.44 -15.21
N VAL A 93 -1.69 -11.55 -14.03
CA VAL A 93 -1.91 -10.39 -13.15
C VAL A 93 -0.57 -9.81 -12.72
N ILE A 94 0.41 -10.66 -12.42
CA ILE A 94 1.77 -10.22 -12.04
C ILE A 94 2.43 -9.44 -13.17
N ASP A 95 2.31 -9.91 -14.42
CA ASP A 95 2.92 -9.23 -15.58
C ASP A 95 2.32 -7.83 -15.78
N VAL A 96 1.00 -7.69 -15.58
CA VAL A 96 0.31 -6.39 -15.68
C VAL A 96 0.76 -5.47 -14.55
N VAL A 97 0.69 -5.95 -13.31
CA VAL A 97 1.05 -5.15 -12.12
C VAL A 97 2.54 -4.76 -12.16
N GLN A 98 3.44 -5.64 -12.57
CA GLN A 98 4.86 -5.33 -12.69
C GLN A 98 5.12 -4.17 -13.68
N LYS A 99 4.47 -4.20 -14.84
CA LYS A 99 4.58 -3.09 -15.81
C LYS A 99 4.08 -1.76 -15.24
N MET A 100 3.01 -1.80 -14.44
CA MET A 100 2.51 -0.59 -13.76
C MET A 100 3.53 -0.09 -12.74
N PHE A 101 4.11 -0.99 -11.93
CA PHE A 101 5.13 -0.64 -10.93
C PHE A 101 6.40 -0.09 -11.58
N ASP A 102 6.87 -0.67 -12.69
CA ASP A 102 8.04 -0.18 -13.42
C ASP A 102 7.82 1.27 -13.91
N ARG A 103 6.62 1.58 -14.42
CA ARG A 103 6.26 2.95 -14.81
C ARG A 103 6.14 3.90 -13.62
N LEU A 104 5.56 3.41 -12.51
CA LEU A 104 5.42 4.21 -11.30
C LEU A 104 6.77 4.51 -10.67
N LYS A 105 7.67 3.51 -10.61
CA LYS A 105 9.03 3.71 -10.09
C LYS A 105 9.72 4.89 -10.76
N VAL A 106 9.64 5.00 -12.08
CA VAL A 106 10.24 6.14 -12.81
C VAL A 106 9.67 7.46 -12.29
N LYS A 107 8.35 7.55 -12.06
CA LYS A 107 7.71 8.78 -11.55
C LYS A 107 8.12 9.09 -10.12
N VAL A 108 8.18 8.07 -9.27
CA VAL A 108 8.62 8.18 -7.87
C VAL A 108 10.08 8.66 -7.80
N ASP A 109 10.95 8.02 -8.55
CA ASP A 109 12.40 8.34 -8.57
C ASP A 109 12.65 9.77 -9.06
N GLU A 110 11.96 10.17 -10.14
CA GLU A 110 12.04 11.53 -10.67
C GLU A 110 11.53 12.58 -9.68
N PHE A 111 10.39 12.31 -9.03
CA PHE A 111 9.74 13.28 -8.15
C PHE A 111 10.49 13.47 -6.83
N TYR A 112 10.86 12.38 -6.16
CA TYR A 112 11.56 12.44 -4.87
C TYR A 112 13.09 12.52 -5.00
N ASN A 113 13.62 12.39 -6.21
CA ASN A 113 15.06 12.29 -6.48
C ASN A 113 15.73 11.15 -5.69
N VAL A 114 15.17 9.96 -5.81
CA VAL A 114 15.62 8.72 -5.15
C VAL A 114 15.81 7.60 -6.16
N ASP A 115 16.36 6.48 -5.72
CA ASP A 115 16.33 5.20 -6.43
C ASP A 115 15.52 4.20 -5.57
N ALA A 116 14.20 4.25 -5.72
CA ALA A 116 13.29 3.45 -4.92
C ALA A 116 13.32 1.97 -5.33
N MET A 117 13.24 1.08 -4.36
CA MET A 117 12.99 -0.34 -4.60
C MET A 117 11.50 -0.63 -4.44
N ALA A 118 10.88 -1.20 -5.49
CA ALA A 118 9.51 -1.66 -5.39
C ALA A 118 9.42 -2.89 -4.48
N THR A 119 8.46 -2.88 -3.58
CA THR A 119 8.09 -4.04 -2.76
C THR A 119 7.11 -4.95 -3.51
N SER A 120 6.75 -6.09 -2.92
CA SER A 120 5.78 -7.00 -3.53
C SER A 120 4.39 -6.35 -3.58
N PRO A 121 3.76 -6.26 -4.76
CA PRO A 121 2.41 -5.74 -4.88
C PRO A 121 1.37 -6.70 -4.30
N ALA A 122 0.21 -6.14 -3.93
CA ALA A 122 -0.98 -6.90 -3.57
C ALA A 122 -2.21 -6.25 -4.21
N ILE A 123 -3.24 -7.04 -4.47
CA ILE A 123 -4.57 -6.51 -4.79
C ILE A 123 -5.39 -6.55 -3.51
N VAL A 124 -6.01 -5.41 -3.19
CA VAL A 124 -6.84 -5.26 -1.99
C VAL A 124 -8.27 -4.94 -2.41
N ARG A 125 -9.24 -5.59 -1.77
CA ARG A 125 -10.65 -5.26 -1.90
C ARG A 125 -11.19 -4.65 -0.60
N TRP A 126 -12.09 -3.70 -0.76
CA TRP A 126 -12.79 -3.08 0.34
C TRP A 126 -14.30 -3.36 0.23
N PRO A 127 -14.85 -4.34 0.97
CA PRO A 127 -16.29 -4.58 1.00
C PRO A 127 -17.06 -3.37 1.53
N VAL A 128 -18.30 -3.19 1.06
CA VAL A 128 -19.17 -2.11 1.51
C VAL A 128 -19.29 -2.07 3.04
N GLY A 129 -19.18 -0.87 3.62
CA GLY A 129 -19.21 -0.64 5.05
C GLY A 129 -17.89 -0.91 5.78
N THR A 130 -16.80 -1.20 5.06
CA THR A 130 -15.47 -1.34 5.65
C THR A 130 -14.62 -0.11 5.35
N ARG A 131 -13.67 0.15 6.24
CA ARG A 131 -12.68 1.23 6.11
C ARG A 131 -11.37 0.82 6.75
N GLN A 132 -10.33 1.56 6.48
CA GLN A 132 -9.10 1.56 7.23
C GLN A 132 -9.08 2.80 8.12
N GLU A 133 -8.70 2.63 9.37
CA GLU A 133 -8.52 3.77 10.26
C GLU A 133 -7.24 4.52 9.88
N PRO A 134 -7.16 5.83 10.20
CA PRO A 134 -5.97 6.61 9.91
C PRO A 134 -4.70 5.93 10.44
N HIS A 135 -3.67 5.87 9.61
CA HIS A 135 -2.42 5.18 9.92
C HIS A 135 -1.23 5.77 9.15
N ALA A 136 -0.04 5.41 9.56
CA ALA A 136 1.18 5.58 8.77
C ALA A 136 1.66 4.20 8.30
N ASP A 137 2.23 4.12 7.09
CA ASP A 137 2.59 2.84 6.49
C ASP A 137 3.83 2.19 7.12
N LYS A 138 4.79 2.97 7.59
CA LYS A 138 6.07 2.46 8.11
C LYS A 138 6.25 2.58 9.62
N GLU A 139 5.36 3.30 10.30
CA GLU A 139 5.49 3.67 11.72
C GLU A 139 4.17 3.49 12.46
N LEU A 140 4.27 3.29 13.78
CA LEU A 140 3.13 3.38 14.67
C LEU A 140 2.79 4.85 14.88
N HIS A 141 1.54 5.24 14.68
CA HIS A 141 1.14 6.66 14.70
C HIS A 141 0.51 7.08 16.03
N GLU A 142 0.20 6.14 16.91
CA GLU A 142 -0.45 6.41 18.19
C GLU A 142 0.10 5.55 19.33
N GLY A 143 -0.29 5.91 20.57
CA GLY A 143 0.10 5.20 21.78
C GLY A 143 1.54 5.49 22.23
N PRO A 144 2.03 4.73 23.23
CA PRO A 144 3.36 4.96 23.82
C PRO A 144 4.53 4.63 22.87
N ASP A 145 4.26 3.92 21.81
CA ASP A 145 5.25 3.51 20.80
C ASP A 145 5.14 4.35 19.51
N ALA A 146 4.39 5.44 19.51
CA ALA A 146 4.26 6.33 18.35
C ALA A 146 5.64 6.79 17.83
N GLY A 147 5.83 6.73 16.51
CA GLY A 147 7.10 7.04 15.85
C GLY A 147 8.07 5.86 15.80
N LYS A 148 7.76 4.74 16.44
CA LYS A 148 8.57 3.52 16.28
C LYS A 148 8.16 2.78 15.01
N PRO A 149 9.11 2.03 14.39
CA PRO A 149 8.80 1.23 13.23
C PRO A 149 7.65 0.23 13.48
N ASN A 150 6.75 0.11 12.52
CA ASN A 150 5.76 -0.97 12.48
C ASN A 150 6.33 -2.22 11.80
N ALA A 151 5.47 -3.13 11.31
CA ALA A 151 5.90 -4.34 10.61
C ALA A 151 6.52 -4.08 9.22
N PHE A 152 6.41 -2.87 8.68
CA PHE A 152 6.82 -2.49 7.33
C PHE A 152 7.71 -1.23 7.31
N PRO A 153 8.81 -1.18 8.09
CA PRO A 153 9.62 0.03 8.25
C PRO A 153 10.30 0.52 6.96
N TYR A 154 10.25 -0.28 5.90
CA TYR A 154 10.79 -0.02 4.57
C TYR A 154 9.77 0.56 3.59
N TYR A 155 8.55 0.84 4.02
CA TYR A 155 7.55 1.54 3.22
C TYR A 155 7.77 3.05 3.28
N ASP A 156 8.95 3.49 2.79
CA ASP A 156 9.34 4.90 2.76
C ASP A 156 8.39 5.73 1.88
N ILE A 157 7.92 5.13 0.80
CA ILE A 157 6.95 5.70 -0.12
C ILE A 157 5.85 4.66 -0.34
N ALA A 158 4.63 5.03 -0.03
CA ALA A 158 3.45 4.26 -0.33
C ALA A 158 2.93 4.55 -1.72
N SER A 159 2.25 3.58 -2.32
CA SER A 159 1.54 3.79 -3.58
C SER A 159 0.24 3.00 -3.65
N ILE A 160 -0.79 3.63 -4.18
CA ILE A 160 -2.14 3.06 -4.33
C ILE A 160 -2.58 3.23 -5.77
N PHE A 161 -3.17 2.17 -6.35
CA PHE A 161 -3.82 2.19 -7.66
C PHE A 161 -5.30 1.91 -7.48
N TYR A 162 -6.15 2.80 -7.94
CA TYR A 162 -7.60 2.60 -7.91
C TYR A 162 -8.09 1.94 -9.19
N ILE A 163 -8.57 0.69 -9.05
CA ILE A 163 -9.05 -0.10 -10.19
C ILE A 163 -10.47 0.33 -10.60
N ASN A 164 -11.29 0.77 -9.64
CA ASN A 164 -12.67 1.24 -9.87
C ASN A 164 -13.00 2.46 -8.99
N ASP A 165 -14.08 3.17 -9.35
CA ASP A 165 -14.60 4.34 -8.65
C ASP A 165 -16.14 4.37 -8.63
N ASP A 166 -16.78 3.24 -8.92
CA ASP A 166 -18.23 3.06 -8.98
C ASP A 166 -18.85 2.79 -7.59
N TYR A 167 -18.38 3.53 -6.58
CA TYR A 167 -18.82 3.43 -5.19
C TYR A 167 -18.85 4.81 -4.51
N GLU A 168 -19.50 4.90 -3.35
CA GLU A 168 -19.50 6.08 -2.49
C GLU A 168 -18.58 5.85 -1.28
N GLY A 169 -17.90 6.91 -0.83
CA GLY A 169 -16.90 6.84 0.23
C GLY A 169 -15.54 6.34 -0.26
N GLY A 170 -14.69 5.92 0.67
CA GLY A 170 -13.36 5.40 0.39
C GLY A 170 -12.36 6.48 -0.04
N GLU A 171 -12.62 7.73 0.36
CA GLU A 171 -11.74 8.86 0.13
C GLU A 171 -10.36 8.60 0.75
N LEU A 172 -9.32 8.97 0.03
CA LEU A 172 -7.95 9.01 0.54
C LEU A 172 -7.73 10.36 1.22
N TYR A 173 -7.81 10.38 2.54
CA TYR A 173 -7.76 11.59 3.35
C TYR A 173 -6.46 11.71 4.12
N PHE A 174 -5.81 12.86 4.03
CA PHE A 174 -4.59 13.22 4.76
C PHE A 174 -4.91 14.31 5.81
N PRO A 175 -5.24 13.94 7.05
CA PRO A 175 -5.69 14.89 8.06
C PRO A 175 -4.67 15.97 8.39
N LEU A 176 -3.37 15.66 8.37
CA LEU A 176 -2.32 16.63 8.69
C LEU A 176 -2.12 17.68 7.58
N GLN A 177 -2.38 17.32 6.33
CA GLN A 177 -2.31 18.22 5.18
C GLN A 177 -3.66 18.87 4.88
N GLY A 178 -4.76 18.36 5.47
CA GLY A 178 -6.11 18.85 5.24
C GLY A 178 -6.61 18.66 3.81
N ILE A 179 -6.13 17.60 3.12
CA ILE A 179 -6.52 17.26 1.75
C ILE A 179 -7.20 15.92 1.70
N GLU A 180 -8.17 15.80 0.79
CA GLU A 180 -8.92 14.58 0.53
C GLU A 180 -9.00 14.35 -0.98
N PHE A 181 -8.74 13.12 -1.40
CA PHE A 181 -8.89 12.68 -2.77
C PHE A 181 -10.05 11.70 -2.87
N LYS A 182 -11.00 12.00 -3.75
CA LYS A 182 -11.99 11.01 -4.15
C LYS A 182 -11.33 10.02 -5.10
N PRO A 183 -11.42 8.71 -4.83
CA PRO A 183 -10.87 7.71 -5.74
C PRO A 183 -11.36 7.90 -7.17
N LYS A 184 -10.44 7.75 -8.13
CA LYS A 184 -10.73 7.77 -9.55
C LYS A 184 -10.22 6.48 -10.17
N ALA A 185 -11.06 5.80 -10.93
CA ALA A 185 -10.61 4.63 -11.68
C ALA A 185 -9.40 4.99 -12.56
N ARG A 186 -8.43 4.09 -12.62
CA ARG A 186 -7.17 4.25 -13.35
C ARG A 186 -6.16 5.23 -12.75
N ALA A 187 -6.48 5.91 -11.65
CA ALA A 187 -5.52 6.77 -10.98
C ALA A 187 -4.50 5.97 -10.15
N ALA A 188 -3.30 6.54 -10.04
CA ALA A 188 -2.29 6.12 -9.09
C ALA A 188 -1.96 7.28 -8.14
N TYR A 189 -1.72 6.95 -6.89
CA TYR A 189 -1.26 7.90 -5.86
C TYR A 189 0.05 7.40 -5.30
N PHE A 190 0.96 8.31 -4.95
CA PHE A 190 2.10 7.98 -4.13
C PHE A 190 2.44 9.13 -3.18
N PHE A 191 2.90 8.78 -1.99
CA PHE A 191 3.18 9.69 -0.89
C PHE A 191 4.16 9.05 0.10
N PRO A 192 4.84 9.85 0.97
CA PRO A 192 5.69 9.29 2.02
C PRO A 192 4.88 8.47 3.02
N GLY A 193 5.45 7.34 3.47
CA GLY A 193 4.78 6.40 4.37
C GLY A 193 4.97 6.69 5.87
N ASP A 194 5.60 7.79 6.25
CA ASP A 194 5.88 8.14 7.64
C ASP A 194 4.72 8.85 8.36
N MET A 195 4.87 9.13 9.66
CA MET A 195 3.86 9.76 10.50
C MET A 195 3.40 11.14 10.04
N ASN A 196 4.16 11.83 9.18
CA ASN A 196 3.76 13.13 8.65
C ASN A 196 2.68 12.98 7.55
N PHE A 197 2.44 11.78 7.06
CA PHE A 197 1.47 11.49 6.01
C PHE A 197 0.46 10.43 6.45
N ILE A 198 -0.03 10.57 7.68
CA ILE A 198 -1.17 9.76 8.17
C ILE A 198 -2.34 9.91 7.20
N HIS A 199 -2.93 8.80 6.84
CA HIS A 199 -4.02 8.78 5.87
C HIS A 199 -5.04 7.68 6.15
#